data_ad9cfdebdd5cd125a8e7b4529853664f
#
_entry.id   ad9cfdebdd5cd125a8e7b4529853664f
#
_cell.length_a   1.000
_cell.length_b   1.000
_cell.length_c   1.000
_cell.angle_alpha   90.00
_cell.angle_beta   90.00
_cell.angle_gamma   90.00
#
_symmetry.space_group_name_H-M   'P 1'
#
loop_
_entity.id
_entity.type
_entity.pdbx_description
1 polymer ?
#
loop_
_entity_poly.entity_id
_entity_poly.type
_entity_poly.pdbx_seq_one_letter_code
_entity_poly.pdbx_strand_id
1 'polypeptide(L)'
;AFRLEGSSAFQWIPCVNTRDAMLMAASSAAGGLRMTVHGLTRDMTLRAAREASLGAGAIVTFTTAGKIYPDAMEEIRRIKPNIILLAGGVDYGDREIVLANARSLASLKLEIPLIYAGNKTVRSDIRRLFESADMPVFIVDNVYPRIDELNIDPVRKVIQDVFARHIVTAPGMENVREM
;
A
#
# COMPACT_ATOMS: atom_id res chain seq x y z
N ALA A 1 -15.97 -22.12 -15.81
CA ALA A 1 -16.82 -21.29 -14.97
C ALA A 1 -16.83 -21.88 -13.56
N PHE A 2 -16.49 -21.09 -12.57
CA PHE A 2 -16.40 -21.54 -11.16
C PHE A 2 -17.55 -20.94 -10.36
N ARG A 3 -18.06 -21.69 -9.41
CA ARG A 3 -19.11 -21.25 -8.49
C ARG A 3 -18.48 -20.83 -7.18
N LEU A 4 -18.71 -19.60 -6.74
CA LEU A 4 -18.32 -19.12 -5.41
C LEU A 4 -19.46 -19.42 -4.43
N GLU A 5 -19.22 -20.28 -3.44
CA GLU A 5 -20.18 -20.53 -2.35
C GLU A 5 -20.05 -19.41 -1.31
N GLY A 6 -21.18 -18.78 -0.95
CA GLY A 6 -21.27 -17.77 0.10
C GLY A 6 -21.63 -16.36 -0.34
N SER A 7 -21.83 -16.09 -1.64
CA SER A 7 -22.31 -14.82 -2.16
C SER A 7 -23.75 -14.94 -2.65
N SER A 8 -24.61 -13.99 -2.25
CA SER A 8 -26.00 -13.90 -2.73
C SER A 8 -26.13 -13.45 -4.20
N ALA A 9 -25.03 -13.09 -4.84
CA ALA A 9 -24.97 -12.73 -6.25
C ALA A 9 -23.90 -13.57 -6.96
N PHE A 10 -24.33 -14.44 -7.88
CA PHE A 10 -23.44 -15.20 -8.74
C PHE A 10 -23.12 -14.38 -9.98
N GLN A 11 -21.86 -13.95 -10.10
CA GLN A 11 -21.38 -13.31 -11.31
C GLN A 11 -20.45 -14.29 -12.05
N TRP A 12 -20.82 -14.66 -13.27
CA TRP A 12 -19.95 -15.43 -14.14
C TRP A 12 -18.90 -14.54 -14.76
N ILE A 13 -17.64 -14.73 -14.41
CA ILE A 13 -16.54 -13.99 -14.97
C ILE A 13 -15.87 -14.88 -16.02
N PRO A 14 -15.83 -14.48 -17.31
CA PRO A 14 -15.07 -15.19 -18.31
C PRO A 14 -13.58 -15.04 -18.01
N CYS A 15 -12.90 -16.13 -17.65
CA CYS A 15 -11.45 -16.12 -17.40
C CYS A 15 -10.73 -16.64 -18.63
N VAL A 16 -9.69 -15.95 -19.02
CA VAL A 16 -8.82 -16.30 -20.16
C VAL A 16 -7.94 -17.50 -19.79
N ASN A 17 -7.60 -17.63 -18.51
CA ASN A 17 -6.86 -18.78 -17.98
C ASN A 17 -7.22 -19.04 -16.52
N THR A 18 -6.85 -20.22 -16.01
CA THR A 18 -7.13 -20.64 -14.62
C THR A 18 -6.40 -19.81 -13.57
N ARG A 19 -5.25 -19.24 -13.92
CA ARG A 19 -4.44 -18.41 -13.02
C ARG A 19 -5.15 -17.09 -12.71
N ASP A 20 -5.74 -16.46 -13.72
CA ASP A 20 -6.51 -15.21 -13.55
C ASP A 20 -7.77 -15.44 -12.71
N ALA A 21 -8.45 -16.58 -12.94
CA ALA A 21 -9.62 -16.98 -12.14
C ALA A 21 -9.27 -17.15 -10.66
N MET A 22 -8.13 -17.77 -10.35
CA MET A 22 -7.67 -17.97 -8.98
C MET A 22 -7.32 -16.65 -8.31
N LEU A 23 -6.64 -15.74 -9.00
CA LEU A 23 -6.31 -14.41 -8.47
C LEU A 23 -7.56 -13.59 -8.14
N MET A 24 -8.56 -13.63 -8.99
CA MET A 24 -9.83 -12.91 -8.76
C MET A 24 -10.63 -13.51 -7.59
N ALA A 25 -10.71 -14.83 -7.50
CA ALA A 25 -11.38 -15.51 -6.40
C ALA A 25 -10.66 -15.28 -5.06
N ALA A 26 -9.33 -15.32 -5.05
CA ALA A 26 -8.52 -15.07 -3.88
C ALA A 26 -8.62 -13.62 -3.40
N SER A 27 -8.64 -12.65 -4.31
CA SER A 27 -8.87 -11.24 -3.98
C SER A 27 -10.21 -11.03 -3.28
N SER A 28 -11.28 -11.66 -3.76
CA SER A 28 -12.59 -11.61 -3.14
C SER A 28 -12.61 -12.27 -1.75
N ALA A 29 -12.00 -13.43 -1.60
CA ALA A 29 -11.93 -14.17 -0.34
C ALA A 29 -11.11 -13.43 0.74
N ALA A 30 -10.04 -12.73 0.35
CA ALA A 30 -9.20 -11.97 1.27
C ALA A 30 -9.78 -10.60 1.68
N GLY A 31 -10.97 -10.22 1.16
CA GLY A 31 -11.58 -8.92 1.45
C GLY A 31 -10.85 -7.72 0.85
N GLY A 32 -9.93 -7.95 -0.08
CA GLY A 32 -9.10 -6.94 -0.73
C GLY A 32 -7.95 -6.41 0.16
N LEU A 33 -6.98 -5.75 -0.45
CA LEU A 33 -5.86 -5.12 0.25
C LEU A 33 -6.27 -3.71 0.71
N ARG A 34 -6.58 -3.57 2.00
CA ARG A 34 -6.89 -2.25 2.59
C ARG A 34 -5.60 -1.51 2.88
N MET A 35 -5.51 -0.28 2.39
CA MET A 35 -4.34 0.53 2.63
C MET A 35 -4.64 1.97 3.01
N THR A 36 -3.72 2.59 3.72
CA THR A 36 -3.72 4.02 3.98
C THR A 36 -2.61 4.69 3.17
N VAL A 37 -2.87 5.89 2.68
CA VAL A 37 -1.96 6.63 1.80
C VAL A 37 -1.69 8.00 2.38
N HIS A 38 -0.41 8.30 2.58
CA HIS A 38 0.04 9.54 3.20
C HIS A 38 0.97 10.28 2.25
N GLY A 39 0.60 11.49 1.86
CA GLY A 39 1.36 12.35 0.93
C GLY A 39 1.75 13.68 1.56
N LEU A 40 2.72 14.37 0.96
CA LEU A 40 3.13 15.71 1.43
C LEU A 40 2.12 16.78 0.98
N THR A 41 1.70 16.73 -0.29
CA THR A 41 0.74 17.67 -0.87
C THR A 41 -0.47 16.91 -1.41
N ARG A 42 -1.67 17.54 -1.31
CA ARG A 42 -2.93 16.89 -1.72
C ARG A 42 -2.97 16.64 -3.23
N ASP A 43 -2.62 17.64 -4.01
CA ASP A 43 -2.83 17.63 -5.46
C ASP A 43 -1.71 16.95 -6.25
N MET A 44 -0.57 16.72 -5.60
CA MET A 44 0.63 16.16 -6.23
C MET A 44 0.94 14.76 -5.67
N THR A 45 1.68 14.71 -4.56
CA THR A 45 2.20 13.45 -4.02
C THR A 45 1.11 12.50 -3.52
N LEU A 46 0.07 13.01 -2.86
CA LEU A 46 -1.05 12.19 -2.40
C LEU A 46 -1.86 11.65 -3.59
N ARG A 47 -2.12 12.49 -4.59
CA ARG A 47 -2.83 12.08 -5.81
C ARG A 47 -2.07 10.98 -6.55
N ALA A 48 -0.76 11.17 -6.78
CA ALA A 48 0.09 10.18 -7.44
C ALA A 48 0.12 8.84 -6.69
N ALA A 49 0.31 8.89 -5.37
CA ALA A 49 0.32 7.71 -4.52
C ALA A 49 -1.03 6.98 -4.51
N ARG A 50 -2.14 7.73 -4.44
CA ARG A 50 -3.49 7.16 -4.51
C ARG A 50 -3.75 6.51 -5.87
N GLU A 51 -3.35 7.13 -6.96
CA GLU A 51 -3.49 6.58 -8.32
C GLU A 51 -2.71 5.27 -8.47
N ALA A 52 -1.47 5.22 -7.99
CA ALA A 52 -0.68 3.99 -7.95
C ALA A 52 -1.38 2.88 -7.15
N SER A 53 -1.96 3.21 -6.00
CA SER A 53 -2.64 2.28 -5.11
C SER A 53 -3.90 1.69 -5.74
N LEU A 54 -4.77 2.54 -6.29
CA LEU A 54 -5.98 2.13 -6.97
C LEU A 54 -5.68 1.31 -8.24
N GLY A 55 -4.66 1.73 -9.02
CA GLY A 55 -4.19 0.99 -10.19
C GLY A 55 -3.59 -0.38 -9.87
N ALA A 56 -3.18 -0.61 -8.63
CA ALA A 56 -2.75 -1.92 -8.13
C ALA A 56 -3.88 -2.80 -7.58
N GLY A 57 -5.13 -2.31 -7.60
CA GLY A 57 -6.28 -3.04 -7.06
C GLY A 57 -6.45 -2.95 -5.54
N ALA A 58 -5.74 -2.02 -4.88
CA ALA A 58 -5.87 -1.81 -3.45
C ALA A 58 -7.11 -0.96 -3.11
N ILE A 59 -7.67 -1.19 -1.91
CA ILE A 59 -8.74 -0.39 -1.35
C ILE A 59 -8.13 0.70 -0.47
N VAL A 60 -8.12 1.95 -0.97
CA VAL A 60 -7.62 3.09 -0.20
C VAL A 60 -8.71 3.52 0.80
N THR A 61 -8.47 3.20 2.08
CA THR A 61 -9.45 3.42 3.17
C THR A 61 -9.27 4.76 3.87
N PHE A 62 -8.06 5.32 3.86
CA PHE A 62 -7.77 6.60 4.50
C PHE A 62 -6.59 7.30 3.84
N THR A 63 -6.63 8.62 3.82
CA THR A 63 -5.56 9.43 3.21
C THR A 63 -5.26 10.66 4.05
N THR A 64 -3.98 11.06 4.11
CA THR A 64 -3.56 12.35 4.68
C THR A 64 -2.67 13.12 3.71
N ALA A 65 -2.68 14.44 3.82
CA ALA A 65 -1.77 15.32 3.12
C ALA A 65 -1.10 16.28 4.12
N GLY A 66 0.20 16.49 3.98
CA GLY A 66 1.00 17.27 4.90
C GLY A 66 1.43 16.49 6.15
N LYS A 67 1.53 17.17 7.29
CA LYS A 67 1.92 16.54 8.56
C LYS A 67 0.83 15.62 9.10
N ILE A 68 1.23 14.45 9.56
CA ILE A 68 0.34 13.49 10.23
C ILE A 68 0.19 13.92 11.69
N TYR A 69 -1.03 14.21 12.10
CA TYR A 69 -1.40 14.60 13.46
C TYR A 69 -1.93 13.42 14.27
N PRO A 70 -2.02 13.52 15.61
CA PRO A 70 -2.47 12.44 16.48
C PRO A 70 -3.81 11.81 16.08
N ASP A 71 -4.80 12.61 15.70
CA ASP A 71 -6.12 12.13 15.28
C ASP A 71 -6.03 11.18 14.06
N ALA A 72 -5.14 11.51 13.11
CA ALA A 72 -4.91 10.65 11.95
C ALA A 72 -4.21 9.34 12.36
N MET A 73 -3.34 9.37 13.36
CA MET A 73 -2.69 8.17 13.89
C MET A 73 -3.69 7.24 14.59
N GLU A 74 -4.63 7.79 15.35
CA GLU A 74 -5.72 7.03 15.96
C GLU A 74 -6.61 6.39 14.89
N GLU A 75 -6.92 7.13 13.84
CA GLU A 75 -7.71 6.62 12.72
C GLU A 75 -7.00 5.48 11.99
N ILE A 76 -5.68 5.57 11.75
CA ILE A 76 -4.90 4.48 11.17
C ILE A 76 -4.95 3.22 12.05
N ARG A 77 -4.84 3.36 13.37
CA ARG A 77 -4.99 2.24 14.32
C ARG A 77 -6.38 1.62 14.27
N ARG A 78 -7.43 2.44 14.17
CA ARG A 78 -8.82 1.99 14.10
C ARG A 78 -9.11 1.22 12.80
N ILE A 79 -8.58 1.70 11.69
CA ILE A 79 -8.77 1.10 10.35
C ILE A 79 -8.08 -0.26 10.26
N LYS A 80 -6.95 -0.44 10.93
CA LYS A 80 -6.10 -1.65 10.82
C LYS A 80 -5.80 -1.99 9.36
N PRO A 81 -5.08 -1.13 8.63
CA PRO A 81 -4.77 -1.38 7.23
C PRO A 81 -3.86 -2.62 7.10
N ASN A 82 -3.82 -3.21 5.91
CA ASN A 82 -2.90 -4.29 5.59
C ASN A 82 -1.53 -3.76 5.12
N ILE A 83 -1.51 -2.50 4.67
CA ILE A 83 -0.30 -1.85 4.14
C ILE A 83 -0.43 -0.33 4.26
N ILE A 84 0.69 0.34 4.47
CA ILE A 84 0.79 1.80 4.48
C ILE A 84 1.66 2.26 3.31
N LEU A 85 1.22 3.28 2.58
CA LEU A 85 2.03 3.98 1.59
C LEU A 85 2.36 5.38 2.09
N LEU A 86 3.64 5.67 2.25
CA LEU A 86 4.16 7.00 2.54
C LEU A 86 4.85 7.57 1.29
N ALA A 87 4.23 8.59 0.71
CA ALA A 87 4.79 9.36 -0.39
C ALA A 87 5.17 10.75 0.13
N GLY A 88 6.39 11.15 -0.05
CA GLY A 88 6.87 12.44 0.47
C GLY A 88 7.57 13.24 -0.61
N GLY A 89 7.13 14.46 -0.90
CA GLY A 89 7.77 15.47 -1.70
C GLY A 89 8.45 15.03 -3.02
N VAL A 90 8.84 15.99 -3.82
CA VAL A 90 9.73 15.76 -4.96
C VAL A 90 11.13 15.36 -4.48
N ASP A 91 11.92 14.76 -5.35
CA ASP A 91 13.33 14.46 -5.04
C ASP A 91 14.10 15.74 -4.72
N TYR A 92 14.95 15.68 -3.70
CA TYR A 92 15.68 16.82 -3.12
C TYR A 92 14.80 17.95 -2.50
N GLY A 93 13.47 17.75 -2.42
CA GLY A 93 12.55 18.66 -1.77
C GLY A 93 12.49 18.47 -0.25
N ASP A 94 11.29 18.65 0.33
CA ASP A 94 11.08 18.58 1.77
C ASP A 94 11.60 17.28 2.39
N ARG A 95 12.28 17.40 3.52
CA ARG A 95 12.82 16.30 4.32
C ARG A 95 12.19 16.23 5.71
N GLU A 96 11.85 17.39 6.27
CA GLU A 96 11.43 17.51 7.68
C GLU A 96 10.06 16.89 7.90
N ILE A 97 9.07 17.28 7.10
CA ILE A 97 7.70 16.76 7.22
C ILE A 97 7.69 15.26 6.89
N VAL A 98 8.44 14.84 5.88
CA VAL A 98 8.53 13.42 5.49
C VAL A 98 9.10 12.58 6.63
N LEU A 99 10.19 13.01 7.26
CA LEU A 99 10.80 12.30 8.38
C LEU A 99 9.92 12.37 9.65
N ALA A 100 9.24 13.50 9.89
CA ALA A 100 8.28 13.61 10.99
C ALA A 100 7.11 12.62 10.81
N ASN A 101 6.55 12.54 9.61
CA ASN A 101 5.49 11.58 9.27
C ASN A 101 5.96 10.13 9.43
N ALA A 102 7.18 9.83 8.96
CA ALA A 102 7.77 8.52 9.13
C ALA A 102 7.93 8.12 10.60
N ARG A 103 8.40 9.05 11.46
CA ARG A 103 8.49 8.81 12.90
C ARG A 103 7.12 8.57 13.54
N SER A 104 6.11 9.35 13.14
CA SER A 104 4.73 9.14 13.60
C SER A 104 4.23 7.76 13.21
N LEU A 105 4.40 7.34 11.96
CA LEU A 105 3.98 6.01 11.49
C LEU A 105 4.76 4.88 12.18
N ALA A 106 6.07 5.01 12.34
CA ALA A 106 6.90 4.03 13.03
C ALA A 106 6.50 3.87 14.51
N SER A 107 6.08 4.97 15.19
CA SER A 107 5.62 4.93 16.57
C SER A 107 4.31 4.13 16.77
N LEU A 108 3.58 3.86 15.70
CA LEU A 108 2.38 3.02 15.75
C LEU A 108 2.71 1.55 16.02
N LYS A 109 3.94 1.10 15.71
CA LYS A 109 4.43 -0.28 15.90
C LYS A 109 3.45 -1.32 15.34
N LEU A 110 2.97 -1.06 14.13
CA LEU A 110 2.07 -1.98 13.45
C LEU A 110 2.89 -3.07 12.74
N GLU A 111 2.47 -4.32 12.90
CA GLU A 111 3.11 -5.48 12.22
C GLU A 111 2.66 -5.59 10.76
N ILE A 112 2.71 -4.49 10.03
CA ILE A 112 2.28 -4.40 8.63
C ILE A 112 3.36 -3.72 7.78
N PRO A 113 3.47 -4.06 6.49
CA PRO A 113 4.44 -3.46 5.62
C PRO A 113 4.14 -1.98 5.35
N LEU A 114 5.21 -1.18 5.31
CA LEU A 114 5.18 0.19 4.80
C LEU A 114 5.91 0.25 3.46
N ILE A 115 5.29 0.88 2.47
CA ILE A 115 5.95 1.28 1.23
C ILE A 115 6.34 2.75 1.35
N TYR A 116 7.60 3.04 1.14
CA TYR A 116 8.09 4.41 1.01
C TYR A 116 8.40 4.71 -0.45
N ALA A 117 7.71 5.69 -1.03
CA ALA A 117 7.84 6.11 -2.41
C ALA A 117 7.91 7.64 -2.53
N GLY A 118 8.83 8.25 -1.79
CA GLY A 118 9.03 9.69 -1.73
C GLY A 118 10.47 10.10 -1.99
N ASN A 119 10.80 11.33 -1.56
CA ASN A 119 12.11 11.97 -1.71
C ASN A 119 13.27 11.01 -1.45
N LYS A 120 14.09 10.78 -2.45
CA LYS A 120 15.21 9.82 -2.39
C LYS A 120 16.30 10.19 -1.39
N THR A 121 16.41 11.47 -1.01
CA THR A 121 17.46 11.93 -0.10
C THR A 121 17.30 11.44 1.35
N VAL A 122 16.12 10.95 1.72
CA VAL A 122 15.83 10.43 3.07
C VAL A 122 15.62 8.91 3.12
N ARG A 123 15.81 8.20 2.01
CA ARG A 123 15.59 6.74 1.92
C ARG A 123 16.34 5.95 3.00
N SER A 124 17.60 6.30 3.26
CA SER A 124 18.43 5.64 4.27
C SER A 124 17.92 5.88 5.69
N ASP A 125 17.42 7.10 5.96
CA ASP A 125 16.86 7.46 7.26
C ASP A 125 15.54 6.73 7.49
N ILE A 126 14.69 6.67 6.47
CA ILE A 126 13.43 5.91 6.49
C ILE A 126 13.69 4.44 6.76
N ARG A 127 14.62 3.82 6.03
CA ARG A 127 14.97 2.40 6.22
C ARG A 127 15.37 2.13 7.66
N ARG A 128 16.35 2.85 8.19
CA ARG A 128 16.84 2.70 9.57
C ARG A 128 15.74 2.89 10.61
N LEU A 129 14.85 3.86 10.37
CA LEU A 129 13.75 4.17 11.28
C LEU A 129 12.77 3.00 11.39
N PHE A 130 12.34 2.43 10.28
CA PHE A 130 11.37 1.33 10.28
C PHE A 130 12.00 -0.01 10.69
N GLU A 131 13.25 -0.25 10.33
CA GLU A 131 14.03 -1.40 10.84
C GLU A 131 14.17 -1.35 12.37
N SER A 132 14.44 -0.17 12.94
CA SER A 132 14.51 0.00 14.41
C SER A 132 13.16 -0.11 15.11
N ALA A 133 12.06 0.05 14.39
CA ALA A 133 10.70 -0.14 14.90
C ALA A 133 10.14 -1.56 14.66
N ASP A 134 10.96 -2.46 14.10
CA ASP A 134 10.59 -3.83 13.71
C ASP A 134 9.39 -3.87 12.74
N MET A 135 9.33 -2.89 11.83
CA MET A 135 8.31 -2.78 10.80
C MET A 135 8.88 -3.08 9.42
N PRO A 136 8.29 -3.99 8.63
CA PRO A 136 8.74 -4.27 7.27
C PRO A 136 8.63 -3.01 6.40
N VAL A 137 9.71 -2.63 5.72
CA VAL A 137 9.75 -1.44 4.85
C VAL A 137 10.23 -1.77 3.44
N PHE A 138 9.47 -1.32 2.45
CA PHE A 138 9.83 -1.39 1.04
C PHE A 138 10.16 0.01 0.54
N ILE A 139 11.42 0.24 0.15
CA ILE A 139 11.86 1.49 -0.44
C ILE A 139 11.74 1.38 -1.96
N VAL A 140 10.93 2.26 -2.54
CA VAL A 140 10.62 2.28 -3.98
C VAL A 140 11.00 3.63 -4.57
N ASP A 141 11.04 3.72 -5.88
CA ASP A 141 11.26 5.00 -6.53
C ASP A 141 10.09 5.96 -6.27
N ASN A 142 10.43 7.25 -6.20
CA ASN A 142 9.47 8.28 -5.87
C ASN A 142 8.30 8.29 -6.88
N VAL A 143 7.06 8.31 -6.39
CA VAL A 143 5.85 8.42 -7.25
C VAL A 143 5.74 9.75 -7.95
N TYR A 144 6.39 10.78 -7.41
CA TYR A 144 6.37 12.15 -7.92
C TYR A 144 7.79 12.74 -7.83
N PRO A 145 8.75 12.25 -8.65
CA PRO A 145 10.17 12.61 -8.50
C PRO A 145 10.44 14.07 -8.83
N ARG A 146 9.67 14.66 -9.75
CA ARG A 146 9.76 16.07 -10.16
C ARG A 146 8.36 16.65 -10.36
N ILE A 147 8.28 17.98 -10.45
CA ILE A 147 7.03 18.67 -10.79
C ILE A 147 6.55 18.14 -12.16
N ASP A 148 5.26 17.81 -12.24
CA ASP A 148 4.59 17.28 -13.44
C ASP A 148 5.13 15.95 -13.97
N GLU A 149 5.93 15.22 -13.16
CA GLU A 149 6.42 13.88 -13.51
C GLU A 149 5.82 12.82 -12.57
N LEU A 150 4.98 11.95 -13.12
CA LEU A 150 4.39 10.81 -12.43
C LEU A 150 5.22 9.55 -12.68
N ASN A 151 5.53 8.80 -11.62
CA ASN A 151 6.25 7.53 -11.67
C ASN A 151 5.54 6.49 -10.80
N ILE A 152 4.37 6.05 -11.24
CA ILE A 152 3.47 5.20 -10.44
C ILE A 152 3.77 3.70 -10.55
N ASP A 153 4.39 3.25 -11.64
CA ASP A 153 4.57 1.82 -11.93
C ASP A 153 5.42 1.07 -10.92
N PRO A 154 6.56 1.60 -10.39
CA PRO A 154 7.33 0.92 -9.37
C PRO A 154 6.52 0.66 -8.10
N VAL A 155 5.71 1.62 -7.67
CA VAL A 155 4.85 1.47 -6.49
C VAL A 155 3.73 0.48 -6.74
N ARG A 156 3.08 0.56 -7.91
CA ARG A 156 2.03 -0.37 -8.32
C ARG A 156 2.52 -1.81 -8.26
N LYS A 157 3.72 -2.08 -8.80
CA LYS A 157 4.32 -3.41 -8.79
C LYS A 157 4.54 -3.94 -7.36
N VAL A 158 5.11 -3.13 -6.47
CA VAL A 158 5.35 -3.54 -5.08
C VAL A 158 4.03 -3.78 -4.33
N ILE A 159 3.00 -2.95 -4.55
CA ILE A 159 1.67 -3.18 -3.97
C ILE A 159 1.10 -4.52 -4.45
N GLN A 160 1.21 -4.83 -5.74
CA GLN A 160 0.76 -6.10 -6.31
C GLN A 160 1.52 -7.30 -5.72
N ASP A 161 2.84 -7.19 -5.54
CA ASP A 161 3.67 -8.24 -4.93
C ASP A 161 3.27 -8.49 -3.46
N VAL A 162 3.02 -7.42 -2.69
CA VAL A 162 2.53 -7.53 -1.31
C VAL A 162 1.13 -8.12 -1.27
N PHE A 163 0.26 -7.72 -2.20
CA PHE A 163 -1.10 -8.24 -2.32
C PHE A 163 -1.10 -9.74 -2.63
N ALA A 164 -0.28 -10.18 -3.58
CA ALA A 164 -0.14 -11.59 -3.92
C ALA A 164 0.29 -12.44 -2.69
N ARG A 165 1.23 -11.94 -1.89
CA ARG A 165 1.64 -12.61 -0.65
C ARG A 165 0.52 -12.64 0.40
N HIS A 166 -0.23 -11.56 0.54
CA HIS A 166 -1.35 -11.46 1.47
C HIS A 166 -2.46 -12.46 1.11
N ILE A 167 -2.76 -12.62 -0.18
CA ILE A 167 -3.74 -13.62 -0.66
C ILE A 167 -3.30 -15.04 -0.30
N VAL A 168 -2.04 -15.38 -0.57
CA VAL A 168 -1.50 -16.73 -0.34
C VAL A 168 -1.53 -17.12 1.15
N THR A 169 -1.50 -16.14 2.05
CA THR A 169 -1.57 -16.37 3.50
C THR A 169 -2.98 -16.25 4.07
N ALA A 170 -4.00 -15.96 3.24
CA ALA A 170 -5.38 -15.86 3.69
C ALA A 170 -5.92 -17.24 4.12
N PRO A 171 -6.76 -17.29 5.19
CA PRO A 171 -7.38 -18.55 5.63
C PRO A 171 -8.16 -19.22 4.48
N GLY A 172 -7.95 -20.52 4.28
CA GLY A 172 -8.56 -21.30 3.21
C GLY A 172 -7.74 -21.36 1.90
N MET A 173 -6.56 -20.71 1.87
CA MET A 173 -5.66 -20.72 0.71
C MET A 173 -4.42 -21.60 0.91
N GLU A 174 -4.39 -22.40 1.97
CA GLU A 174 -3.24 -23.24 2.34
C GLU A 174 -2.84 -24.22 1.24
N ASN A 175 -3.81 -24.69 0.45
CA ASN A 175 -3.60 -25.68 -0.62
C ASN A 175 -3.21 -25.07 -1.98
N VAL A 176 -3.16 -23.74 -2.10
CA VAL A 176 -2.83 -23.06 -3.37
C VAL A 176 -1.31 -22.99 -3.62
N ARG A 177 -0.50 -23.28 -2.62
CA ARG A 177 0.98 -23.28 -2.72
C ARG A 177 1.56 -24.47 -3.50
N GLU A 178 0.80 -25.53 -3.69
CA GLU A 178 1.26 -26.79 -4.30
C GLU A 178 0.80 -26.97 -5.76
N MET A 179 0.15 -25.98 -6.34
CA MET A 179 -0.22 -25.93 -7.77
C MET A 179 0.66 -24.93 -8.54
#